data_cb24ef3651856eee34cafe3d83cb23c2
#
_entry.id   cb24ef3651856eee34cafe3d83cb23c2
#
_cell.length_a   1.000
_cell.length_b   1.000
_cell.length_c   1.000
_cell.angle_alpha   90.00
_cell.angle_beta   90.00
_cell.angle_gamma   90.00
#
_symmetry.space_group_name_H-M   'P 1'
#
loop_
_entity.id
_entity.type
_entity.pdbx_description
1 polymer ?
#
loop_
_entity_poly.entity_id
_entity_poly.type
_entity_poly.pdbx_seq_one_letter_code
_entity_poly.pdbx_strand_id
1 'polypeptide(L)'
;GKKRPVMVWLHGGGFTNGNGIEQDGYYGENFSRLGDVVFCSVNHRLGPLGFTNLAGIGGEKFAASGNAGMLDLVAALEWVRDNIVNFGGDPGNVTIMGQSGGGAKVTTLTAMPSAKGLFHKAVVLSGAGIRSGDKEYSGKLGAYILKEAGLKPSQIDKLQQMPWQEYYAIATSASAKL
;
A
#
# COMPACT_ATOMS: atom_id res chain seq x y z
N GLY A 1 28.79 -1.42 13.03
CA GLY A 1 27.86 -2.53 13.12
C GLY A 1 27.85 -3.32 11.82
N LYS A 2 27.41 -4.58 11.84
CA LYS A 2 27.21 -5.36 10.62
C LYS A 2 26.13 -4.67 9.77
N LYS A 3 26.41 -4.46 8.49
CA LYS A 3 25.42 -4.01 7.49
C LYS A 3 24.70 -5.23 6.94
N ARG A 4 23.59 -5.62 7.58
CA ARG A 4 22.80 -6.78 7.15
C ARG A 4 21.90 -6.43 5.96
N PRO A 5 21.68 -7.38 5.04
CA PRO A 5 20.61 -7.21 4.06
C PRO A 5 19.27 -6.93 4.74
N VAL A 6 18.44 -6.12 4.11
CA VAL A 6 17.10 -5.78 4.60
C VAL A 6 16.07 -6.45 3.71
N MET A 7 15.10 -7.12 4.32
CA MET A 7 13.96 -7.72 3.64
C MET A 7 12.68 -7.01 4.10
N VAL A 8 11.96 -6.43 3.17
CA VAL A 8 10.67 -5.75 3.42
C VAL A 8 9.55 -6.61 2.86
N TRP A 9 8.69 -7.09 3.77
CA TRP A 9 7.55 -7.94 3.45
C TRP A 9 6.28 -7.14 3.23
N LEU A 10 5.60 -7.43 2.11
CA LEU A 10 4.30 -6.89 1.75
C LEU A 10 3.29 -8.04 1.75
N HIS A 11 2.34 -7.99 2.68
CA HIS A 11 1.35 -9.06 2.87
C HIS A 11 0.36 -9.17 1.70
N GLY A 12 -0.27 -10.34 1.56
CA GLY A 12 -1.31 -10.65 0.58
C GLY A 12 -2.68 -10.07 0.95
N GLY A 13 -3.73 -10.70 0.46
CA GLY A 13 -5.12 -10.23 0.66
C GLY A 13 -5.56 -9.19 -0.37
N GLY A 14 -4.99 -9.24 -1.56
CA GLY A 14 -5.22 -8.25 -2.62
C GLY A 14 -4.75 -6.86 -2.17
N PHE A 15 -5.57 -5.86 -2.48
CA PHE A 15 -5.44 -4.48 -2.01
C PHE A 15 -6.52 -4.13 -0.98
N THR A 16 -7.24 -5.15 -0.47
CA THR A 16 -8.49 -4.97 0.31
C THR A 16 -8.38 -5.38 1.76
N ASN A 17 -7.62 -6.44 2.08
CA ASN A 17 -7.52 -6.98 3.43
C ASN A 17 -6.12 -7.52 3.74
N GLY A 18 -5.94 -8.08 4.94
CA GLY A 18 -4.67 -8.59 5.42
C GLY A 18 -3.96 -7.62 6.37
N ASN A 19 -2.89 -8.10 6.97
CA ASN A 19 -1.98 -7.29 7.79
C ASN A 19 -0.61 -7.95 7.89
N GLY A 20 0.37 -7.18 8.39
CA GLY A 20 1.76 -7.60 8.46
C GLY A 20 2.09 -8.63 9.56
N ILE A 21 1.10 -9.06 10.34
CA ILE A 21 1.29 -10.00 11.47
C ILE A 21 0.26 -11.14 11.49
N GLU A 22 -0.52 -11.33 10.42
CA GLU A 22 -1.59 -12.33 10.37
C GLU A 22 -1.11 -13.77 10.28
N GLN A 23 0.16 -13.99 9.96
CA GLN A 23 0.78 -15.31 9.86
C GLN A 23 2.13 -15.32 10.59
N ASP A 24 2.48 -16.44 11.21
CA ASP A 24 3.72 -16.58 11.99
C ASP A 24 4.98 -16.23 11.19
N GLY A 25 5.01 -16.57 9.91
CA GLY A 25 6.13 -16.23 9.02
C GLY A 25 6.36 -14.72 8.83
N TYR A 26 5.36 -13.89 9.09
CA TYR A 26 5.46 -12.44 8.92
C TYR A 26 6.18 -11.74 10.08
N TYR A 27 6.41 -12.42 11.20
CA TYR A 27 7.23 -11.90 12.29
C TYR A 27 8.73 -11.84 11.94
N GLY A 28 9.17 -12.59 10.92
CA GLY A 28 10.52 -12.54 10.40
C GLY A 28 11.60 -13.15 11.28
N GLU A 29 11.24 -13.82 12.41
CA GLU A 29 12.20 -14.39 13.34
C GLU A 29 13.14 -15.39 12.64
N ASN A 30 12.60 -16.30 11.85
CA ASN A 30 13.40 -17.30 11.15
C ASN A 30 14.30 -16.68 10.08
N PHE A 31 13.81 -15.67 9.36
CA PHE A 31 14.63 -14.91 8.40
C PHE A 31 15.79 -14.22 9.09
N SER A 32 15.54 -13.56 10.22
CA SER A 32 16.57 -12.85 10.96
C SER A 32 17.59 -13.81 11.59
N ARG A 33 17.11 -14.90 12.22
CA ARG A 33 17.96 -15.84 12.93
C ARG A 33 18.80 -16.73 12.00
N LEU A 34 18.22 -17.22 10.91
CA LEU A 34 18.86 -18.17 9.99
C LEU A 34 19.52 -17.47 8.80
N GLY A 35 18.96 -16.37 8.34
CA GLY A 35 19.44 -15.63 7.18
C GLY A 35 20.33 -14.43 7.49
N ASP A 36 20.51 -14.08 8.77
CA ASP A 36 21.26 -12.89 9.23
C ASP A 36 20.82 -11.61 8.50
N VAL A 37 19.49 -11.43 8.35
CA VAL A 37 18.86 -10.28 7.68
C VAL A 37 18.05 -9.46 8.69
N VAL A 38 17.85 -8.17 8.39
CA VAL A 38 16.84 -7.35 9.05
C VAL A 38 15.53 -7.52 8.30
N PHE A 39 14.49 -8.01 8.99
CA PHE A 39 13.18 -8.23 8.41
C PHE A 39 12.21 -7.14 8.86
N CYS A 40 11.51 -6.53 7.89
CA CYS A 40 10.50 -5.51 8.12
C CYS A 40 9.17 -5.97 7.50
N SER A 41 8.11 -6.06 8.29
CA SER A 41 6.75 -6.24 7.80
C SER A 41 6.02 -4.90 7.82
N VAL A 42 5.27 -4.59 6.76
CA VAL A 42 4.64 -3.28 6.57
C VAL A 42 3.13 -3.41 6.62
N ASN A 43 2.49 -2.52 7.40
CA ASN A 43 1.07 -2.23 7.31
C ASN A 43 0.85 -0.93 6.53
N HIS A 44 -0.06 -0.95 5.57
CA HIS A 44 -0.41 0.16 4.71
C HIS A 44 -1.94 0.24 4.60
N ARG A 45 -2.47 1.38 4.18
CA ARG A 45 -3.91 1.52 3.98
C ARG A 45 -4.42 0.57 2.89
N LEU A 46 -5.57 -0.03 3.14
CA LEU A 46 -6.22 -1.03 2.31
C LEU A 46 -7.64 -0.62 1.92
N GLY A 47 -8.18 -1.28 0.90
CA GLY A 47 -9.55 -1.09 0.45
C GLY A 47 -9.85 0.38 0.13
N PRO A 48 -11.04 0.87 0.46
CA PRO A 48 -11.43 2.24 0.14
C PRO A 48 -10.60 3.29 0.89
N LEU A 49 -9.99 2.95 2.02
CA LEU A 49 -9.11 3.86 2.77
C LEU A 49 -7.79 4.14 2.03
N GLY A 50 -7.31 3.18 1.24
CA GLY A 50 -6.05 3.28 0.51
C GLY A 50 -6.18 3.57 -0.98
N PHE A 51 -7.38 3.32 -1.57
CA PHE A 51 -7.49 3.23 -3.03
C PHE A 51 -8.75 3.89 -3.62
N THR A 52 -9.47 4.74 -2.88
CA THR A 52 -10.57 5.52 -3.46
C THR A 52 -10.04 6.65 -4.31
N ASN A 53 -10.34 6.63 -5.60
CA ASN A 53 -9.90 7.66 -6.54
C ASN A 53 -10.86 8.86 -6.53
N LEU A 54 -10.44 9.92 -5.88
CA LEU A 54 -11.16 11.20 -5.79
C LEU A 54 -10.52 12.31 -6.65
N ALA A 55 -9.50 11.99 -7.46
CA ALA A 55 -8.74 12.98 -8.22
C ALA A 55 -9.61 13.84 -9.13
N GLY A 56 -10.60 13.23 -9.81
CA GLY A 56 -11.49 13.92 -10.74
C GLY A 56 -12.49 14.88 -10.09
N ILE A 57 -12.71 14.79 -8.78
CA ILE A 57 -13.72 15.58 -8.06
C ILE A 57 -13.13 16.41 -6.92
N GLY A 58 -11.95 16.05 -6.40
CA GLY A 58 -11.31 16.70 -5.25
C GLY A 58 -10.16 17.63 -5.62
N GLY A 59 -9.83 17.72 -6.91
CA GLY A 59 -8.74 18.55 -7.38
C GLY A 59 -7.36 18.07 -6.90
N GLU A 60 -6.38 18.97 -6.89
CA GLU A 60 -4.96 18.67 -6.61
C GLU A 60 -4.75 18.00 -5.25
N LYS A 61 -5.49 18.42 -4.22
CA LYS A 61 -5.42 17.81 -2.89
C LYS A 61 -5.64 16.30 -2.90
N PHE A 62 -6.46 15.80 -3.81
CA PHE A 62 -6.85 14.39 -3.93
C PHE A 62 -6.23 13.69 -5.15
N ALA A 63 -5.30 14.34 -5.85
CA ALA A 63 -4.71 13.81 -7.09
C ALA A 63 -4.12 12.39 -6.93
N ALA A 64 -3.55 12.08 -5.78
CA ALA A 64 -2.94 10.78 -5.48
C ALA A 64 -3.84 9.84 -4.67
N SER A 65 -5.09 10.20 -4.38
CA SER A 65 -5.98 9.46 -3.48
C SER A 65 -6.21 8.01 -3.89
N GLY A 66 -6.30 7.72 -5.18
CA GLY A 66 -6.46 6.37 -5.72
C GLY A 66 -5.23 5.46 -5.52
N ASN A 67 -4.10 6.01 -5.10
CA ASN A 67 -2.84 5.29 -4.87
C ASN A 67 -2.29 5.49 -3.45
N ALA A 68 -3.09 5.99 -2.53
CA ALA A 68 -2.64 6.32 -1.18
C ALA A 68 -2.01 5.12 -0.45
N GLY A 69 -2.57 3.90 -0.59
CA GLY A 69 -1.98 2.69 -0.04
C GLY A 69 -0.62 2.33 -0.65
N MET A 70 -0.40 2.60 -1.94
CA MET A 70 0.92 2.42 -2.56
C MET A 70 1.93 3.48 -2.11
N LEU A 71 1.47 4.71 -1.88
CA LEU A 71 2.32 5.78 -1.34
C LEU A 71 2.70 5.53 0.12
N ASP A 72 1.87 4.83 0.89
CA ASP A 72 2.24 4.35 2.23
C ASP A 72 3.44 3.39 2.17
N LEU A 73 3.48 2.53 1.14
CA LEU A 73 4.62 1.63 0.93
C LEU A 73 5.88 2.39 0.50
N VAL A 74 5.73 3.43 -0.31
CA VAL A 74 6.86 4.33 -0.65
C VAL A 74 7.39 4.99 0.62
N ALA A 75 6.51 5.55 1.45
CA ALA A 75 6.90 6.17 2.73
C ALA A 75 7.58 5.19 3.68
N ALA A 76 7.11 3.92 3.72
CA ALA A 76 7.76 2.86 4.49
C ALA A 76 9.18 2.57 3.99
N LEU A 77 9.39 2.54 2.68
CA LEU A 77 10.71 2.34 2.08
C LEU A 77 11.63 3.56 2.31
N GLU A 78 11.10 4.76 2.27
CA GLU A 78 11.84 5.97 2.67
C GLU A 78 12.26 5.89 4.13
N TRP A 79 11.37 5.46 5.02
CA TRP A 79 11.70 5.23 6.42
C TRP A 79 12.80 4.18 6.58
N VAL A 80 12.76 3.09 5.83
CA VAL A 80 13.81 2.05 5.82
C VAL A 80 15.14 2.68 5.39
N ARG A 81 15.17 3.44 4.30
CA ARG A 81 16.37 4.16 3.82
C ARG A 81 17.00 5.00 4.94
N ASP A 82 16.18 5.74 5.66
CA ASP A 82 16.65 6.77 6.61
C ASP A 82 16.96 6.20 8.00
N ASN A 83 16.38 5.04 8.37
CA ASN A 83 16.42 4.57 9.76
C ASN A 83 17.00 3.17 9.95
N ILE A 84 17.04 2.31 8.90
CA ILE A 84 17.34 0.88 9.10
C ILE A 84 18.74 0.59 9.61
N VAL A 85 19.65 1.53 9.46
CA VAL A 85 21.03 1.46 10.04
C VAL A 85 20.97 1.29 11.55
N ASN A 86 20.01 1.91 12.22
CA ASN A 86 19.84 1.84 13.68
C ASN A 86 19.43 0.42 14.13
N PHE A 87 18.92 -0.40 13.21
CA PHE A 87 18.55 -1.79 13.43
C PHE A 87 19.60 -2.77 12.87
N GLY A 88 20.75 -2.26 12.45
CA GLY A 88 21.86 -3.05 11.90
C GLY A 88 21.67 -3.46 10.43
N GLY A 89 20.71 -2.85 9.73
CA GLY A 89 20.45 -3.07 8.31
C GLY A 89 21.29 -2.18 7.40
N ASP A 90 21.42 -2.61 6.15
CA ASP A 90 22.07 -1.86 5.08
C ASP A 90 21.00 -1.21 4.17
N PRO A 91 20.83 0.11 4.20
CA PRO A 91 19.89 0.78 3.30
C PRO A 91 20.27 0.67 1.82
N GLY A 92 21.53 0.31 1.51
CA GLY A 92 22.01 0.00 0.15
C GLY A 92 21.75 -1.44 -0.29
N ASN A 93 21.11 -2.29 0.53
CA ASN A 93 20.83 -3.67 0.21
C ASN A 93 19.43 -4.09 0.69
N VAL A 94 18.42 -3.46 0.09
CA VAL A 94 16.99 -3.66 0.42
C VAL A 94 16.32 -4.53 -0.63
N THR A 95 15.70 -5.62 -0.18
CA THR A 95 14.86 -6.51 -0.99
C THR A 95 13.40 -6.31 -0.59
N ILE A 96 12.54 -5.98 -1.53
CA ILE A 96 11.07 -6.01 -1.34
C ILE A 96 10.54 -7.37 -1.75
N MET A 97 9.64 -7.95 -0.95
CA MET A 97 9.07 -9.27 -1.20
C MET A 97 7.60 -9.30 -0.82
N GLY A 98 6.78 -10.00 -1.60
CA GLY A 98 5.37 -10.17 -1.28
C GLY A 98 4.72 -11.31 -2.03
N GLN A 99 3.63 -11.83 -1.47
CA GLN A 99 2.88 -12.94 -2.02
C GLN A 99 1.46 -12.51 -2.36
N SER A 100 0.89 -13.03 -3.47
CA SER A 100 -0.45 -12.71 -3.94
C SER A 100 -0.62 -11.19 -4.16
N GLY A 101 -1.56 -10.54 -3.49
CA GLY A 101 -1.69 -9.08 -3.50
C GLY A 101 -0.39 -8.36 -3.09
N GLY A 102 0.41 -8.93 -2.18
CA GLY A 102 1.74 -8.42 -1.84
C GLY A 102 2.71 -8.48 -3.01
N GLY A 103 2.68 -9.56 -3.79
CA GLY A 103 3.44 -9.68 -5.03
C GLY A 103 3.01 -8.63 -6.07
N ALA A 104 1.71 -8.37 -6.19
CA ALA A 104 1.19 -7.31 -7.06
C ALA A 104 1.67 -5.91 -6.62
N LYS A 105 1.74 -5.65 -5.31
CA LYS A 105 2.30 -4.42 -4.75
C LYS A 105 3.79 -4.28 -5.07
N VAL A 106 4.56 -5.37 -4.92
CA VAL A 106 5.98 -5.41 -5.34
C VAL A 106 6.10 -5.06 -6.82
N THR A 107 5.33 -5.71 -7.70
CA THR A 107 5.34 -5.43 -9.14
C THR A 107 5.01 -3.96 -9.43
N THR A 108 4.00 -3.41 -8.73
CA THR A 108 3.61 -2.01 -8.89
C THR A 108 4.74 -1.06 -8.47
N LEU A 109 5.40 -1.32 -7.34
CA LEU A 109 6.54 -0.51 -6.86
C LEU A 109 7.69 -0.47 -7.87
N THR A 110 7.93 -1.56 -8.62
CA THR A 110 8.98 -1.56 -9.66
C THR A 110 8.69 -0.59 -10.81
N ALA A 111 7.43 -0.23 -11.02
CA ALA A 111 6.99 0.71 -12.06
C ALA A 111 6.76 2.14 -11.54
N MET A 112 6.78 2.36 -10.23
CA MET A 112 6.53 3.68 -9.62
C MET A 112 7.79 4.55 -9.60
N PRO A 113 7.79 5.74 -10.24
CA PRO A 113 8.93 6.66 -10.19
C PRO A 113 9.30 7.07 -8.76
N SER A 114 8.31 7.24 -7.88
CA SER A 114 8.51 7.61 -6.47
C SER A 114 9.23 6.55 -5.64
N ALA A 115 9.23 5.28 -6.09
CA ALA A 115 9.93 4.18 -5.42
C ALA A 115 11.36 3.98 -5.94
N LYS A 116 11.77 4.74 -6.96
CA LYS A 116 13.09 4.58 -7.59
C LYS A 116 14.23 4.84 -6.59
N GLY A 117 15.12 3.86 -6.48
CA GLY A 117 16.29 3.94 -5.60
C GLY A 117 16.02 3.60 -4.14
N LEU A 118 14.77 3.26 -3.76
CA LEU A 118 14.40 2.88 -2.40
C LEU A 118 14.59 1.36 -2.12
N PHE A 119 14.73 0.55 -3.16
CA PHE A 119 15.03 -0.88 -3.07
C PHE A 119 15.97 -1.32 -4.20
N HIS A 120 16.58 -2.48 -4.04
CA HIS A 120 17.65 -2.98 -4.92
C HIS A 120 17.28 -4.32 -5.56
N LYS A 121 16.39 -5.09 -4.91
CA LYS A 121 15.93 -6.40 -5.36
C LYS A 121 14.45 -6.55 -5.09
N ALA A 122 13.77 -7.34 -5.90
CA ALA A 122 12.35 -7.60 -5.77
C ALA A 122 12.07 -9.11 -5.93
N VAL A 123 11.23 -9.66 -5.05
CA VAL A 123 10.74 -11.04 -5.11
C VAL A 123 9.22 -11.02 -5.18
N VAL A 124 8.69 -11.48 -6.30
CA VAL A 124 7.24 -11.54 -6.56
C VAL A 124 6.78 -12.98 -6.47
N LEU A 125 5.92 -13.27 -5.50
CA LEU A 125 5.35 -14.60 -5.32
C LEU A 125 3.86 -14.57 -5.68
N SER A 126 3.49 -15.25 -6.78
CA SER A 126 2.09 -15.43 -7.19
C SER A 126 1.28 -14.12 -7.33
N GLY A 127 1.92 -13.04 -7.80
CA GLY A 127 1.29 -11.72 -7.88
C GLY A 127 1.79 -10.85 -9.03
N ALA A 128 2.47 -11.42 -10.02
CA ALA A 128 2.97 -10.68 -11.18
C ALA A 128 1.80 -10.20 -12.06
N GLY A 129 1.40 -8.95 -11.90
CA GLY A 129 0.41 -8.27 -12.72
C GLY A 129 1.08 -7.22 -13.62
N ILE A 130 0.75 -7.19 -14.90
CA ILE A 130 1.27 -6.21 -15.87
C ILE A 130 0.25 -5.11 -16.20
N ARG A 131 -0.94 -5.17 -15.61
CA ARG A 131 -2.00 -4.18 -15.80
C ARG A 131 -2.58 -3.76 -14.46
N SER A 132 -2.82 -2.48 -14.29
CA SER A 132 -3.56 -1.93 -13.16
C SER A 132 -5.07 -1.91 -13.44
N GLY A 133 -5.86 -1.53 -12.44
CA GLY A 133 -7.29 -1.32 -12.58
C GLY A 133 -7.62 -0.18 -13.56
N ASP A 134 -8.85 -0.19 -14.07
CA ASP A 134 -9.35 0.83 -14.97
C ASP A 134 -9.50 2.18 -14.26
N LYS A 135 -8.86 3.22 -14.81
CA LYS A 135 -8.85 4.57 -14.23
C LYS A 135 -10.24 5.23 -14.30
N GLU A 136 -10.99 4.99 -15.39
CA GLU A 136 -12.32 5.57 -15.56
C GLU A 136 -13.30 4.96 -14.57
N TYR A 137 -13.32 3.63 -14.47
CA TYR A 137 -14.13 2.92 -13.47
C TYR A 137 -13.78 3.38 -12.05
N SER A 138 -12.51 3.45 -11.72
CA SER A 138 -12.03 3.91 -10.41
C SER A 138 -12.50 5.33 -10.08
N GLY A 139 -12.48 6.25 -11.05
CA GLY A 139 -13.00 7.61 -10.89
C GLY A 139 -14.51 7.67 -10.72
N LYS A 140 -15.26 6.85 -11.47
CA LYS A 140 -16.73 6.71 -11.33
C LYS A 140 -17.09 6.20 -9.93
N LEU A 141 -16.37 5.19 -9.43
CA LEU A 141 -16.59 4.65 -8.10
C LEU A 141 -16.33 5.72 -7.02
N GLY A 142 -15.25 6.51 -7.13
CA GLY A 142 -14.97 7.59 -6.19
C GLY A 142 -16.09 8.66 -6.16
N ALA A 143 -16.59 9.05 -7.32
CA ALA A 143 -17.72 9.98 -7.42
C ALA A 143 -19.02 9.37 -6.83
N TYR A 144 -19.22 8.07 -7.03
CA TYR A 144 -20.39 7.39 -6.51
C TYR A 144 -20.34 7.23 -4.97
N ILE A 145 -19.15 6.98 -4.41
CA ILE A 145 -18.95 6.97 -2.95
C ILE A 145 -19.32 8.33 -2.34
N LEU A 146 -18.89 9.43 -2.95
CA LEU A 146 -19.23 10.78 -2.49
C LEU A 146 -20.75 11.01 -2.50
N LYS A 147 -21.43 10.55 -3.56
CA LYS A 147 -22.90 10.62 -3.70
C LYS A 147 -23.60 9.78 -2.63
N GLU A 148 -23.17 8.55 -2.40
CA GLU A 148 -23.74 7.65 -1.37
C GLU A 148 -23.54 8.22 0.05
N ALA A 149 -22.47 8.95 0.27
CA ALA A 149 -22.24 9.70 1.51
C ALA A 149 -23.15 10.93 1.66
N GLY A 150 -23.99 11.24 0.66
CA GLY A 150 -24.85 12.43 0.68
C GLY A 150 -24.08 13.75 0.58
N LEU A 151 -22.87 13.73 0.06
CA LEU A 151 -21.97 14.89 0.01
C LEU A 151 -21.88 15.46 -1.42
N LYS A 152 -21.75 16.78 -1.49
CA LYS A 152 -21.42 17.52 -2.71
C LYS A 152 -19.88 17.56 -2.91
N PRO A 153 -19.37 17.78 -4.14
CA PRO A 153 -17.93 17.92 -4.37
C PRO A 153 -17.26 18.97 -3.47
N SER A 154 -17.92 20.06 -3.16
CA SER A 154 -17.42 21.09 -2.25
C SER A 154 -17.31 20.65 -0.78
N GLN A 155 -17.83 19.49 -0.44
CA GLN A 155 -17.84 18.90 0.90
C GLN A 155 -16.95 17.65 1.01
N ILE A 156 -16.13 17.39 0.00
CA ILE A 156 -15.31 16.17 -0.10
C ILE A 156 -14.42 15.94 1.11
N ASP A 157 -13.94 17.00 1.76
CA ASP A 157 -13.12 16.92 2.97
C ASP A 157 -13.83 16.25 4.14
N LYS A 158 -15.17 16.22 4.14
CA LYS A 158 -15.95 15.52 5.16
C LYS A 158 -15.73 14.00 5.14
N LEU A 159 -15.36 13.44 4.00
CA LEU A 159 -14.99 12.01 3.92
C LEU A 159 -13.79 11.69 4.82
N GLN A 160 -12.83 12.61 4.95
CA GLN A 160 -11.64 12.43 5.80
C GLN A 160 -11.96 12.59 7.30
N GLN A 161 -13.08 13.19 7.64
CA GLN A 161 -13.54 13.42 9.03
C GLN A 161 -14.50 12.33 9.50
N MET A 162 -14.97 11.49 8.59
CA MET A 162 -15.92 10.42 8.86
C MET A 162 -15.24 9.27 9.63
N PRO A 163 -15.92 8.63 10.61
CA PRO A 163 -15.43 7.39 11.19
C PRO A 163 -15.15 6.33 10.10
N TRP A 164 -14.04 5.65 10.22
CA TRP A 164 -13.62 4.71 9.16
C TRP A 164 -14.64 3.60 8.88
N GLN A 165 -15.37 3.15 9.91
CA GLN A 165 -16.41 2.13 9.77
C GLN A 165 -17.56 2.61 8.89
N GLU A 166 -18.00 3.86 9.10
CA GLU A 166 -19.05 4.50 8.31
C GLU A 166 -18.59 4.67 6.85
N TYR A 167 -17.40 5.22 6.65
CA TYR A 167 -16.82 5.38 5.32
C TYR A 167 -16.68 4.03 4.59
N TYR A 168 -16.21 2.98 5.28
CA TYR A 168 -16.05 1.65 4.71
C TYR A 168 -17.40 1.06 4.27
N ALA A 169 -18.45 1.21 5.09
CA ALA A 169 -19.79 0.74 4.76
C ALA A 169 -20.37 1.45 3.53
N ILE A 170 -20.20 2.77 3.44
CA ILE A 170 -20.62 3.58 2.28
C ILE A 170 -19.88 3.13 1.02
N ALA A 171 -18.57 2.98 1.09
CA ALA A 171 -17.76 2.58 -0.05
C ALA A 171 -18.08 1.16 -0.55
N THR A 172 -18.36 0.24 0.38
CA THR A 172 -18.80 -1.14 0.05
C THR A 172 -20.17 -1.13 -0.62
N SER A 173 -21.12 -0.35 -0.09
CA SER A 173 -22.45 -0.17 -0.71
C SER A 173 -22.33 0.43 -2.11
N ALA A 174 -21.51 1.46 -2.28
CA ALA A 174 -21.29 2.09 -3.58
C ALA A 174 -20.72 1.11 -4.61
N SER A 175 -19.70 0.34 -4.21
CA SER A 175 -19.08 -0.67 -5.08
C SER A 175 -20.03 -1.79 -5.49
N ALA A 176 -21.01 -2.15 -4.67
CA ALA A 176 -21.99 -3.17 -4.98
C ALA A 176 -23.09 -2.71 -5.96
N LYS A 177 -23.25 -1.39 -6.12
CA LYS A 177 -24.28 -0.78 -6.97
C LYS A 177 -23.77 -0.30 -8.33
N LEU A 178 -22.46 -0.21 -8.51
CA LEU A 178 -21.81 0.26 -9.73
C LEU A 178 -21.44 -0.91 -10.65
#